data_212b070ab3791d23dd01fab07a6adef3
#
_entry.id   212b070ab3791d23dd01fab07a6adef3
#
_cell.length_a   1.000
_cell.length_b   1.000
_cell.length_c   1.000
_cell.angle_alpha   90.00
_cell.angle_beta   90.00
_cell.angle_gamma   90.00
#
_symmetry.space_group_name_H-M   'P 1'
#
loop_
_entity.id
_entity.type
_entity.pdbx_description
1 polymer ?
#
loop_
_entity_poly.entity_id
_entity_poly.type
_entity_poly.pdbx_seq_one_letter_code
_entity_poly.pdbx_strand_id
1 'polypeptide(L)'
;MSKQSETITFIPIEKLIPFRDHPFQIRDDEQMKMITDSIRSVGVLVPAIARPLPDGAYELISGHRRKRASELLGLPTLPVIVREVDHDTGTVMMVDSNFQREEILPSERARAYKMKLEAIKRQGAREDLTSDQLGQKLERKSSRDLIAENSPDSSTQIQRYLRLNELIPELLRMVDDRKIALTPAVEISYLTKEEQEILFMTIDCEMATPSLSQAQRMKQISREGKLTDDMILQIMSEKKKPECWNLTIPMNKVSRYFPRSYTPQKMEEVILALLDKWNKSKSR
;
A
#
# COMPACT_ATOMS: atom_id res chain seq x y z
N MET A 1 3.38 33.66 0.13
CA MET A 1 3.31 32.68 1.25
C MET A 1 4.36 33.12 2.27
N SER A 2 3.93 33.72 3.39
CA SER A 2 4.83 34.10 4.47
C SER A 2 5.44 32.83 5.09
N LYS A 3 6.78 32.74 5.13
CA LYS A 3 7.50 31.75 5.92
C LYS A 3 7.15 32.02 7.38
N GLN A 4 6.15 31.35 7.94
CA GLN A 4 6.02 31.24 9.38
C GLN A 4 7.32 30.61 9.89
N SER A 5 8.04 31.35 10.75
CA SER A 5 9.21 30.78 11.43
C SER A 5 8.74 29.60 12.26
N GLU A 6 9.15 28.39 11.87
CA GLU A 6 8.79 27.16 12.57
C GLU A 6 9.49 27.17 13.94
N THR A 7 8.75 27.54 14.98
CA THR A 7 9.26 27.56 16.34
C THR A 7 9.14 26.18 16.96
N ILE A 8 10.27 25.64 17.45
CA ILE A 8 10.29 24.36 18.16
C ILE A 8 9.89 24.59 19.60
N THR A 9 8.86 23.90 20.06
CA THR A 9 8.34 23.95 21.43
C THR A 9 8.51 22.59 22.09
N PHE A 10 8.98 22.55 23.34
CA PHE A 10 9.04 21.32 24.12
C PHE A 10 7.69 21.05 24.78
N ILE A 11 6.97 20.04 24.29
CA ILE A 11 5.64 19.69 24.76
C ILE A 11 5.73 18.46 25.67
N PRO A 12 5.05 18.43 26.85
CA PRO A 12 4.95 17.25 27.67
C PRO A 12 4.37 16.07 26.86
N ILE A 13 5.00 14.88 26.99
CA ILE A 13 4.62 13.70 26.19
C ILE A 13 3.17 13.28 26.47
N GLU A 14 2.69 13.47 27.70
CA GLU A 14 1.31 13.21 28.11
C GLU A 14 0.27 14.08 27.39
N LYS A 15 0.64 15.28 26.93
CA LYS A 15 -0.22 16.16 26.14
C LYS A 15 -0.22 15.86 24.65
N LEU A 16 0.65 14.97 24.19
CA LEU A 16 0.74 14.54 22.80
C LEU A 16 -0.12 13.29 22.61
N ILE A 17 -1.25 13.43 21.94
CA ILE A 17 -2.12 12.30 21.61
C ILE A 17 -1.82 11.79 20.20
N PRO A 18 -1.96 10.48 19.92
CA PRO A 18 -1.84 9.95 18.57
C PRO A 18 -2.86 10.58 17.63
N PHE A 19 -2.53 10.67 16.33
CA PHE A 19 -3.49 11.07 15.31
C PHE A 19 -4.69 10.10 15.31
N ARG A 20 -5.89 10.66 15.26
CA ARG A 20 -7.12 9.86 15.25
C ARG A 20 -7.12 8.90 14.05
N ASP A 21 -7.45 7.63 14.29
CA ASP A 21 -7.51 6.57 13.28
C ASP A 21 -6.20 6.40 12.49
N HIS A 22 -5.04 6.62 13.15
CA HIS A 22 -3.71 6.51 12.53
C HIS A 22 -3.53 5.15 11.85
N PRO A 23 -3.35 5.10 10.50
CA PRO A 23 -3.39 3.85 9.76
C PRO A 23 -2.12 2.99 9.91
N PHE A 24 -1.00 3.60 10.31
CA PHE A 24 0.31 2.96 10.39
C PHE A 24 0.58 2.44 11.80
N GLN A 25 0.95 1.17 11.91
CA GLN A 25 1.27 0.57 13.19
C GLN A 25 2.62 1.07 13.73
N ILE A 26 2.66 1.27 15.03
CA ILE A 26 3.90 1.51 15.78
C ILE A 26 4.27 0.19 16.42
N ARG A 27 5.37 -0.40 15.98
CA ARG A 27 5.88 -1.67 16.48
C ARG A 27 7.14 -1.43 17.28
N ASP A 28 7.29 -2.14 18.41
CA ASP A 28 8.52 -2.16 19.21
C ASP A 28 9.48 -3.22 18.62
N ASP A 29 9.95 -2.95 17.38
CA ASP A 29 10.84 -3.78 16.58
C ASP A 29 12.32 -3.33 16.68
N GLU A 30 13.21 -3.99 15.95
CA GLU A 30 14.65 -3.62 15.88
C GLU A 30 14.84 -2.16 15.43
N GLN A 31 14.01 -1.67 14.53
CA GLN A 31 14.09 -0.27 14.10
C GLN A 31 13.67 0.69 15.23
N MET A 32 12.69 0.31 16.07
CA MET A 32 12.33 1.10 17.26
C MET A 32 13.49 1.15 18.25
N LYS A 33 14.18 0.04 18.44
CA LYS A 33 15.37 -0.06 19.27
C LYS A 33 16.48 0.89 18.78
N MET A 34 16.75 0.90 17.48
CA MET A 34 17.72 1.82 16.86
C MET A 34 17.34 3.30 17.10
N ILE A 35 16.05 3.66 16.95
CA ILE A 35 15.57 5.01 17.23
C ILE A 35 15.75 5.35 18.71
N THR A 36 15.41 4.43 19.62
CA THR A 36 15.54 4.61 21.06
C THR A 36 17.00 4.82 21.47
N ASP A 37 17.92 4.02 20.93
CA ASP A 37 19.35 4.16 21.20
C ASP A 37 19.94 5.47 20.63
N SER A 38 19.48 5.87 19.45
CA SER A 38 19.85 7.18 18.89
C SER A 38 19.35 8.33 19.76
N ILE A 39 18.09 8.30 20.20
CA ILE A 39 17.54 9.35 21.09
C ILE A 39 18.26 9.37 22.44
N ARG A 40 18.65 8.21 22.99
CA ARG A 40 19.42 8.12 24.22
C ARG A 40 20.78 8.79 24.09
N SER A 41 21.45 8.66 22.93
CA SER A 41 22.83 9.15 22.73
C SER A 41 22.88 10.64 22.36
N VAL A 42 22.00 11.12 21.51
CA VAL A 42 22.07 12.48 20.91
C VAL A 42 20.80 13.31 21.08
N GLY A 43 19.77 12.76 21.74
CA GLY A 43 18.47 13.39 21.87
C GLY A 43 17.63 13.33 20.60
N VAL A 44 16.50 14.01 20.60
CA VAL A 44 15.58 14.07 19.44
C VAL A 44 16.04 15.18 18.51
N LEU A 45 16.79 14.82 17.45
CA LEU A 45 17.35 15.80 16.50
C LEU A 45 16.30 16.41 15.57
N VAL A 46 15.31 15.64 15.16
CA VAL A 46 14.24 16.09 14.27
C VAL A 46 12.95 16.25 15.07
N PRO A 47 12.39 17.46 15.17
CA PRO A 47 11.17 17.68 15.95
C PRO A 47 9.98 16.92 15.35
N ALA A 48 9.03 16.53 16.19
CA ALA A 48 7.74 16.02 15.77
C ALA A 48 6.89 17.16 15.20
N ILE A 49 5.78 16.84 14.52
CA ILE A 49 4.80 17.81 14.06
C ILE A 49 3.46 17.48 14.72
N ALA A 50 2.81 18.48 15.32
CA ALA A 50 1.50 18.31 15.93
C ALA A 50 0.61 19.54 15.65
N ARG A 51 -0.69 19.36 15.81
CA ARG A 51 -1.68 20.44 15.77
C ARG A 51 -2.34 20.62 17.14
N PRO A 52 -2.72 21.84 17.53
CA PRO A 52 -3.40 22.06 18.79
C PRO A 52 -4.84 21.52 18.72
N LEU A 53 -5.35 21.07 19.86
CA LEU A 53 -6.73 20.69 20.05
C LEU A 53 -7.43 21.67 21.03
N PRO A 54 -8.77 21.77 20.98
CA PRO A 54 -9.52 22.73 21.81
C PRO A 54 -9.37 22.48 23.33
N ASP A 55 -9.03 21.28 23.75
CA ASP A 55 -8.85 20.86 25.15
C ASP A 55 -7.42 21.17 25.68
N GLY A 56 -6.57 21.79 24.87
CA GLY A 56 -5.19 22.10 25.24
C GLY A 56 -4.20 20.94 25.06
N ALA A 57 -4.65 19.80 24.52
CA ALA A 57 -3.78 18.74 24.04
C ALA A 57 -3.27 19.02 22.61
N TYR A 58 -2.37 18.19 22.12
CA TYR A 58 -1.80 18.29 20.77
C TYR A 58 -1.93 16.95 20.06
N GLU A 59 -2.56 16.95 18.89
CA GLU A 59 -2.65 15.76 18.06
C GLU A 59 -1.42 15.63 17.16
N LEU A 60 -0.73 14.50 17.25
CA LEU A 60 0.55 14.25 16.59
C LEU A 60 0.33 13.90 15.11
N ILE A 61 0.78 14.75 14.19
CA ILE A 61 0.73 14.54 12.75
C ILE A 61 1.89 13.66 12.27
N SER A 62 3.11 13.93 12.77
CA SER A 62 4.32 13.17 12.41
C SER A 62 5.23 13.02 13.63
N GLY A 63 5.95 11.88 13.69
CA GLY A 63 6.88 11.58 14.77
C GLY A 63 6.36 10.60 15.82
N HIS A 64 5.35 9.81 15.54
CA HIS A 64 4.79 8.81 16.44
C HIS A 64 5.85 7.83 16.99
N ARG A 65 6.79 7.38 16.15
CA ARG A 65 7.89 6.50 16.59
C ARG A 65 8.86 7.23 17.53
N ARG A 66 9.13 8.52 17.30
CA ARG A 66 9.98 9.34 18.20
C ARG A 66 9.28 9.55 19.54
N LYS A 67 7.98 9.81 19.54
CA LYS A 67 7.18 9.85 20.77
C LYS A 67 7.29 8.53 21.54
N ARG A 68 7.06 7.39 20.87
CA ARG A 68 7.16 6.06 21.51
C ARG A 68 8.55 5.78 22.07
N ALA A 69 9.59 6.07 21.33
CA ALA A 69 10.97 5.91 21.81
C ALA A 69 11.29 6.83 23.01
N SER A 70 10.76 8.06 23.01
CA SER A 70 10.90 8.99 24.15
C SER A 70 10.13 8.50 25.38
N GLU A 71 8.96 7.89 25.21
CA GLU A 71 8.21 7.21 26.30
C GLU A 71 9.03 6.05 26.90
N LEU A 72 9.62 5.21 26.05
CA LEU A 72 10.48 4.09 26.50
C LEU A 72 11.71 4.55 27.28
N LEU A 73 12.19 5.76 27.01
CA LEU A 73 13.30 6.39 27.72
C LEU A 73 12.87 7.20 28.96
N GLY A 74 11.57 7.33 29.22
CA GLY A 74 11.05 8.13 30.33
C GLY A 74 11.31 9.64 30.18
N LEU A 75 11.43 10.15 28.95
CA LEU A 75 11.63 11.59 28.72
C LEU A 75 10.33 12.35 29.03
N PRO A 76 10.39 13.50 29.73
CA PRO A 76 9.20 14.24 30.11
C PRO A 76 8.58 15.03 28.94
N THR A 77 9.39 15.43 27.96
CA THR A 77 8.96 16.30 26.84
C THR A 77 9.52 15.82 25.52
N LEU A 78 8.85 16.24 24.43
CA LEU A 78 9.30 16.01 23.05
C LEU A 78 9.41 17.38 22.34
N PRO A 79 10.48 17.64 21.54
CA PRO A 79 10.52 18.80 20.67
C PRO A 79 9.50 18.66 19.53
N VAL A 80 8.63 19.66 19.39
CA VAL A 80 7.50 19.65 18.46
C VAL A 80 7.40 20.98 17.72
N ILE A 81 7.12 20.93 16.43
CA ILE A 81 6.65 22.06 15.64
C ILE A 81 5.12 22.03 15.67
N VAL A 82 4.52 23.06 16.26
CA VAL A 82 3.05 23.19 16.29
C VAL A 82 2.58 23.86 15.02
N ARG A 83 1.66 23.22 14.30
CA ARG A 83 1.01 23.78 13.12
C ARG A 83 -0.49 23.93 13.34
N GLU A 84 -0.99 25.14 13.17
CA GLU A 84 -2.42 25.41 13.20
C GLU A 84 -3.06 25.01 11.88
N VAL A 85 -3.45 23.74 11.80
CA VAL A 85 -4.12 23.16 10.63
C VAL A 85 -5.39 22.43 11.06
N ASP A 86 -6.36 22.37 10.16
CA ASP A 86 -7.56 21.59 10.37
C ASP A 86 -7.27 20.08 10.30
N HIS A 87 -8.25 19.26 10.66
CA HIS A 87 -8.09 17.80 10.68
C HIS A 87 -7.80 17.21 9.30
N ASP A 88 -8.43 17.73 8.23
CA ASP A 88 -8.28 17.20 6.89
C ASP A 88 -6.88 17.51 6.33
N THR A 89 -6.39 18.73 6.54
CA THR A 89 -5.00 19.10 6.20
C THR A 89 -4.00 18.28 7.01
N GLY A 90 -4.26 18.10 8.33
CA GLY A 90 -3.44 17.23 9.17
C GLY A 90 -3.42 15.77 8.69
N THR A 91 -4.55 15.26 8.22
CA THR A 91 -4.65 13.89 7.63
C THR A 91 -3.76 13.76 6.39
N VAL A 92 -3.83 14.72 5.46
CA VAL A 92 -2.99 14.70 4.25
C VAL A 92 -1.51 14.73 4.63
N MET A 93 -1.12 15.64 5.52
CA MET A 93 0.28 15.75 5.99
C MET A 93 0.76 14.47 6.68
N MET A 94 -0.08 13.86 7.53
CA MET A 94 0.24 12.62 8.24
C MET A 94 0.47 11.47 7.25
N VAL A 95 -0.40 11.30 6.26
CA VAL A 95 -0.25 10.25 5.23
C VAL A 95 1.01 10.48 4.41
N ASP A 96 1.25 11.69 3.91
CA ASP A 96 2.40 12.01 3.05
C ASP A 96 3.74 11.82 3.78
N SER A 97 3.81 12.19 5.06
CA SER A 97 5.02 12.00 5.87
C SER A 97 5.36 10.52 6.12
N ASN A 98 4.35 9.63 6.09
CA ASN A 98 4.55 8.21 6.31
C ASN A 98 4.83 7.43 5.01
N PHE A 99 4.40 7.93 3.83
CA PHE A 99 4.70 7.28 2.56
C PHE A 99 6.19 7.30 2.16
N GLN A 100 7.01 8.04 2.90
CA GLN A 100 8.46 8.03 2.76
C GLN A 100 9.14 6.85 3.48
N ARG A 101 8.37 6.00 4.20
CA ARG A 101 8.90 4.80 4.85
C ARG A 101 9.19 3.72 3.81
N GLU A 102 10.27 2.98 4.01
CA GLU A 102 10.68 1.87 3.13
C GLU A 102 9.68 0.71 3.16
N GLU A 103 9.12 0.40 4.32
CA GLU A 103 8.16 -0.70 4.49
C GLU A 103 6.83 -0.19 5.05
N ILE A 104 5.79 -0.31 4.23
CA ILE A 104 4.39 -0.03 4.58
C ILE A 104 3.58 -1.25 4.18
N LEU A 105 2.81 -1.81 5.10
CA LEU A 105 1.94 -2.94 4.81
C LEU A 105 0.85 -2.55 3.78
N PRO A 106 0.45 -3.48 2.91
CA PRO A 106 -0.65 -3.25 1.98
C PRO A 106 -1.93 -2.73 2.64
N SER A 107 -2.29 -3.25 3.82
CA SER A 107 -3.45 -2.81 4.59
C SER A 107 -3.31 -1.38 5.12
N GLU A 108 -2.11 -1.00 5.59
CA GLU A 108 -1.81 0.36 6.05
C GLU A 108 -1.89 1.35 4.89
N ARG A 109 -1.31 0.98 3.74
CA ARG A 109 -1.34 1.79 2.51
C ARG A 109 -2.77 1.98 2.01
N ALA A 110 -3.59 0.92 2.05
CA ALA A 110 -5.00 0.96 1.68
C ALA A 110 -5.81 1.93 2.56
N ARG A 111 -5.65 1.84 3.89
CA ARG A 111 -6.31 2.75 4.85
C ARG A 111 -5.83 4.18 4.69
N ALA A 112 -4.52 4.39 4.54
CA ALA A 112 -3.92 5.71 4.36
C ALA A 112 -4.46 6.41 3.10
N TYR A 113 -4.56 5.71 1.97
CA TYR A 113 -5.16 6.26 0.75
C TYR A 113 -6.65 6.55 0.92
N LYS A 114 -7.39 5.72 1.64
CA LYS A 114 -8.82 5.97 1.93
C LYS A 114 -8.97 7.26 2.76
N MET A 115 -8.22 7.40 3.84
CA MET A 115 -8.24 8.60 4.69
C MET A 115 -7.87 9.86 3.90
N LYS A 116 -6.79 9.82 3.10
CA LYS A 116 -6.36 10.95 2.29
C LYS A 116 -7.40 11.32 1.23
N LEU A 117 -8.03 10.32 0.57
CA LEU A 117 -9.09 10.56 -0.41
C LEU A 117 -10.32 11.24 0.22
N GLU A 118 -10.72 10.79 1.41
CA GLU A 118 -11.85 11.38 2.13
C GLU A 118 -11.55 12.80 2.60
N ALA A 119 -10.33 13.07 3.09
CA ALA A 119 -9.90 14.40 3.49
C ALA A 119 -9.92 15.38 2.31
N ILE A 120 -9.34 15.01 1.16
CA ILE A 120 -9.34 15.83 -0.05
C ILE A 120 -10.77 16.10 -0.56
N LYS A 121 -11.65 15.09 -0.53
CA LYS A 121 -13.06 15.29 -0.91
C LYS A 121 -13.78 16.27 -0.01
N ARG A 122 -13.55 16.24 1.32
CA ARG A 122 -14.13 17.19 2.27
C ARG A 122 -13.60 18.61 2.06
N GLN A 123 -12.31 18.76 1.76
CA GLN A 123 -11.71 20.05 1.43
C GLN A 123 -12.31 20.63 0.14
N GLY A 124 -12.40 19.86 -0.93
CA GLY A 124 -13.00 20.28 -2.20
C GLY A 124 -14.47 20.67 -2.05
N ALA A 125 -15.25 19.95 -1.27
CA ALA A 125 -16.64 20.30 -0.99
C ALA A 125 -16.76 21.62 -0.21
N ARG A 126 -15.82 21.96 0.67
CA ARG A 126 -15.79 23.25 1.38
C ARG A 126 -15.43 24.41 0.46
N GLU A 127 -14.48 24.22 -0.45
CA GLU A 127 -14.11 25.23 -1.45
C GLU A 127 -15.27 25.51 -2.42
N ASP A 128 -15.99 24.48 -2.84
CA ASP A 128 -17.18 24.64 -3.69
C ASP A 128 -18.30 25.44 -3.01
N LEU A 129 -18.47 25.30 -1.68
CA LEU A 129 -19.45 26.08 -0.90
C LEU A 129 -19.05 27.54 -0.68
N THR A 130 -17.73 27.85 -0.74
CA THR A 130 -17.21 29.21 -0.52
C THR A 130 -16.99 29.97 -1.83
N SER A 131 -16.95 29.31 -2.99
CA SER A 131 -16.64 29.90 -4.30
C SER A 131 -17.87 30.09 -5.19
N ASP A 132 -18.98 30.60 -4.66
CA ASP A 132 -20.20 30.88 -5.44
C ASP A 132 -20.07 32.10 -6.38
N GLN A 133 -18.86 32.54 -6.67
CA GLN A 133 -18.58 33.63 -7.61
C GLN A 133 -17.35 33.33 -8.48
N LEU A 134 -17.60 33.22 -9.78
CA LEU A 134 -16.70 33.22 -10.94
C LEU A 134 -16.53 31.85 -11.63
N GLY A 135 -17.37 31.71 -12.68
CA GLY A 135 -17.33 30.58 -13.62
C GLY A 135 -16.03 30.50 -14.41
N GLN A 136 -15.11 29.72 -13.96
CA GLN A 136 -14.12 29.07 -14.81
C GLN A 136 -14.17 27.56 -14.53
N LYS A 137 -14.70 26.80 -15.52
CA LYS A 137 -14.51 25.36 -15.61
C LYS A 137 -13.02 25.07 -15.80
N LEU A 138 -12.25 25.09 -14.73
CA LEU A 138 -10.97 24.38 -14.69
C LEU A 138 -11.29 22.90 -14.82
N GLU A 139 -10.55 22.17 -15.67
CA GLU A 139 -10.63 20.72 -15.79
C GLU A 139 -10.47 20.13 -14.39
N ARG A 140 -11.58 19.66 -13.79
CA ARG A 140 -11.57 19.06 -12.44
C ARG A 140 -10.83 17.73 -12.53
N LYS A 141 -9.54 17.75 -12.15
CA LYS A 141 -8.79 16.52 -11.93
C LYS A 141 -9.54 15.65 -10.92
N SER A 142 -9.60 14.36 -11.18
CA SER A 142 -10.15 13.41 -10.20
C SER A 142 -9.37 13.53 -8.88
N SER A 143 -10.06 13.42 -7.74
CA SER A 143 -9.39 13.42 -6.42
C SER A 143 -8.28 12.35 -6.32
N ARG A 144 -8.38 11.27 -7.09
CA ARG A 144 -7.34 10.24 -7.19
C ARG A 144 -6.11 10.71 -7.95
N ASP A 145 -6.28 11.50 -8.99
CA ASP A 145 -5.17 12.05 -9.77
C ASP A 145 -4.42 13.10 -8.94
N LEU A 146 -5.14 13.89 -8.14
CA LEU A 146 -4.53 14.82 -7.17
C LEU A 146 -3.69 14.08 -6.11
N ILE A 147 -4.15 12.91 -5.66
CA ILE A 147 -3.37 12.07 -4.74
C ILE A 147 -2.13 11.53 -5.42
N ALA A 148 -2.25 11.07 -6.69
CA ALA A 148 -1.15 10.48 -7.44
C ALA A 148 -0.03 11.47 -7.73
N GLU A 149 -0.32 12.74 -7.94
CA GLU A 149 0.67 13.79 -8.18
C GLU A 149 1.69 13.93 -7.03
N ASN A 150 1.25 13.68 -5.79
CA ASN A 150 2.06 13.81 -4.58
C ASN A 150 2.32 12.45 -3.91
N SER A 151 2.23 11.35 -4.65
CA SER A 151 2.36 9.98 -4.14
C SER A 151 3.40 9.19 -4.94
N PRO A 152 4.09 8.21 -4.34
CA PRO A 152 4.96 7.30 -5.08
C PRO A 152 4.18 6.35 -6.01
N ASP A 153 2.86 6.21 -5.82
CA ASP A 153 2.01 5.27 -6.55
C ASP A 153 1.21 5.96 -7.65
N SER A 154 1.02 5.29 -8.78
CA SER A 154 0.14 5.76 -9.85
C SER A 154 -1.34 5.74 -9.45
N SER A 155 -2.19 6.52 -10.11
CA SER A 155 -3.65 6.55 -9.89
C SER A 155 -4.27 5.15 -9.97
N THR A 156 -3.81 4.31 -10.90
CA THR A 156 -4.24 2.89 -11.01
C THR A 156 -3.82 2.06 -9.79
N GLN A 157 -2.61 2.26 -9.29
CA GLN A 157 -2.11 1.55 -8.12
C GLN A 157 -2.85 1.99 -6.85
N ILE A 158 -3.12 3.28 -6.70
CA ILE A 158 -3.94 3.84 -5.62
C ILE A 158 -5.34 3.20 -5.63
N GLN A 159 -5.96 3.05 -6.80
CA GLN A 159 -7.26 2.39 -6.91
C GLN A 159 -7.20 0.92 -6.44
N ARG A 160 -6.13 0.20 -6.75
CA ARG A 160 -5.94 -1.17 -6.26
C ARG A 160 -5.82 -1.22 -4.74
N TYR A 161 -5.04 -0.34 -4.12
CA TYR A 161 -4.97 -0.26 -2.67
C TYR A 161 -6.31 0.11 -2.04
N LEU A 162 -7.04 1.09 -2.59
CA LEU A 162 -8.37 1.45 -2.10
C LEU A 162 -9.33 0.24 -2.09
N ARG A 163 -9.24 -0.63 -3.10
CA ARG A 163 -10.05 -1.86 -3.15
C ARG A 163 -9.75 -2.85 -2.02
N LEU A 164 -8.53 -2.90 -1.50
CA LEU A 164 -8.20 -3.80 -0.38
C LEU A 164 -8.99 -3.51 0.89
N ASN A 165 -9.51 -2.28 1.06
CA ASN A 165 -10.38 -1.95 2.20
C ASN A 165 -11.72 -2.71 2.18
N GLU A 166 -12.07 -3.35 1.06
CA GLU A 166 -13.27 -4.16 0.92
C GLU A 166 -13.03 -5.64 1.26
N LEU A 167 -11.80 -6.04 1.60
CA LEU A 167 -11.51 -7.38 2.09
C LEU A 167 -11.96 -7.54 3.55
N ILE A 168 -12.30 -8.79 3.92
CA ILE A 168 -12.45 -9.14 5.33
C ILE A 168 -11.07 -9.11 6.02
N PRO A 169 -11.01 -8.86 7.34
CA PRO A 169 -9.74 -8.71 8.07
C PRO A 169 -8.79 -9.89 7.92
N GLU A 170 -9.31 -11.11 7.81
CA GLU A 170 -8.55 -12.35 7.68
C GLU A 170 -7.80 -12.40 6.36
N LEU A 171 -8.48 -12.14 5.23
CA LEU A 171 -7.88 -12.10 3.90
C LEU A 171 -6.90 -10.92 3.78
N LEU A 172 -7.23 -9.77 4.36
CA LEU A 172 -6.33 -8.61 4.36
C LEU A 172 -5.04 -8.91 5.12
N ARG A 173 -5.09 -9.63 6.25
CA ARG A 173 -3.90 -10.12 6.96
C ARG A 173 -3.05 -11.05 6.09
N MET A 174 -3.68 -11.94 5.32
CA MET A 174 -2.96 -12.82 4.39
C MET A 174 -2.23 -12.03 3.29
N VAL A 175 -2.75 -10.87 2.88
CA VAL A 175 -2.06 -9.97 1.95
C VAL A 175 -0.85 -9.31 2.62
N ASP A 176 -0.99 -8.86 3.86
CA ASP A 176 0.10 -8.29 4.66
C ASP A 176 1.23 -9.32 4.90
N ASP A 177 0.85 -10.58 5.15
CA ASP A 177 1.76 -11.72 5.31
C ASP A 177 2.38 -12.21 3.98
N ARG A 178 2.06 -11.57 2.85
CA ARG A 178 2.49 -11.96 1.50
C ARG A 178 2.05 -13.37 1.06
N LYS A 179 1.04 -13.95 1.75
CA LYS A 179 0.44 -15.24 1.36
C LYS A 179 -0.45 -15.11 0.13
N ILE A 180 -1.17 -13.97 0.01
CA ILE A 180 -1.94 -13.61 -1.17
C ILE A 180 -1.28 -12.39 -1.82
N ALA A 181 -0.96 -12.47 -3.12
CA ALA A 181 -0.41 -11.36 -3.86
C ALA A 181 -1.47 -10.24 -4.07
N LEU A 182 -0.99 -8.99 -4.23
CA LEU A 182 -1.86 -7.81 -4.36
C LEU A 182 -2.91 -7.96 -5.48
N THR A 183 -2.51 -8.49 -6.65
CA THR A 183 -3.42 -8.55 -7.80
C THR A 183 -4.58 -9.54 -7.59
N PRO A 184 -4.38 -10.81 -7.17
CA PRO A 184 -5.48 -11.67 -6.76
C PRO A 184 -6.33 -11.07 -5.63
N ALA A 185 -5.73 -10.43 -4.63
CA ALA A 185 -6.45 -9.80 -3.52
C ALA A 185 -7.42 -8.72 -3.99
N VAL A 186 -7.03 -7.90 -4.99
CA VAL A 186 -7.90 -6.90 -5.61
C VAL A 186 -9.08 -7.57 -6.31
N GLU A 187 -8.89 -8.71 -6.99
CA GLU A 187 -9.99 -9.44 -7.61
C GLU A 187 -10.94 -10.04 -6.57
N ILE A 188 -10.41 -10.62 -5.49
CA ILE A 188 -11.17 -11.16 -4.37
C ILE A 188 -12.00 -10.07 -3.68
N SER A 189 -11.50 -8.83 -3.61
CA SER A 189 -12.21 -7.71 -2.99
C SER A 189 -13.54 -7.34 -3.66
N TYR A 190 -13.86 -7.93 -4.80
CA TYR A 190 -15.16 -7.77 -5.48
C TYR A 190 -16.20 -8.81 -5.09
N LEU A 191 -15.80 -9.86 -4.36
CA LEU A 191 -16.71 -10.85 -3.78
C LEU A 191 -17.51 -10.24 -2.63
N THR A 192 -18.68 -10.79 -2.34
CA THR A 192 -19.46 -10.41 -1.14
C THR A 192 -18.72 -10.82 0.12
N LYS A 193 -19.12 -10.31 1.29
CA LYS A 193 -18.45 -10.66 2.54
C LYS A 193 -18.60 -12.15 2.85
N GLU A 194 -19.79 -12.70 2.62
CA GLU A 194 -20.11 -14.12 2.80
C GLU A 194 -19.23 -15.00 1.88
N GLU A 195 -19.11 -14.64 0.59
CA GLU A 195 -18.23 -15.37 -0.35
C GLU A 195 -16.75 -15.29 0.04
N GLN A 196 -16.32 -14.16 0.61
CA GLN A 196 -14.96 -13.98 1.13
C GLN A 196 -14.69 -14.87 2.36
N GLU A 197 -15.67 -15.00 3.27
CA GLU A 197 -15.59 -15.88 4.43
C GLU A 197 -15.46 -17.35 4.00
N ILE A 198 -16.30 -17.78 3.05
CA ILE A 198 -16.24 -19.14 2.49
C ILE A 198 -14.88 -19.37 1.80
N LEU A 199 -14.41 -18.41 1.02
CA LEU A 199 -13.09 -18.50 0.39
C LEU A 199 -11.98 -18.62 1.44
N PHE A 200 -12.04 -17.85 2.53
CA PHE A 200 -11.06 -17.93 3.60
C PHE A 200 -11.03 -19.31 4.24
N MET A 201 -12.20 -19.89 4.56
CA MET A 201 -12.30 -21.27 5.08
C MET A 201 -11.74 -22.29 4.08
N THR A 202 -12.04 -22.11 2.80
CA THR A 202 -11.53 -23.01 1.73
C THR A 202 -10.01 -22.93 1.59
N ILE A 203 -9.41 -21.73 1.73
CA ILE A 203 -7.94 -21.55 1.73
C ILE A 203 -7.29 -22.35 2.85
N ASP A 204 -7.89 -22.34 4.04
CA ASP A 204 -7.38 -23.08 5.20
C ASP A 204 -7.49 -24.59 4.98
N CYS A 205 -8.63 -25.07 4.48
CA CYS A 205 -8.84 -26.49 4.17
C CYS A 205 -7.90 -27.01 3.07
N GLU A 206 -7.78 -26.29 1.98
CA GLU A 206 -6.97 -26.69 0.81
C GLU A 206 -5.47 -26.37 0.98
N MET A 207 -5.08 -25.68 2.04
CA MET A 207 -3.72 -25.18 2.28
C MET A 207 -3.14 -24.45 1.05
N ALA A 208 -3.99 -23.78 0.30
CA ALA A 208 -3.66 -23.15 -0.98
C ALA A 208 -4.37 -21.80 -1.15
N THR A 209 -3.62 -20.79 -1.57
CA THR A 209 -4.18 -19.46 -1.88
C THR A 209 -4.61 -19.37 -3.34
N PRO A 210 -5.65 -18.59 -3.69
CA PRO A 210 -6.13 -18.52 -5.07
C PRO A 210 -5.10 -17.88 -6.01
N SER A 211 -4.96 -18.43 -7.19
CA SER A 211 -4.23 -17.80 -8.30
C SER A 211 -5.04 -16.60 -8.86
N LEU A 212 -4.38 -15.75 -9.66
CA LEU A 212 -5.07 -14.65 -10.32
C LEU A 212 -6.24 -15.12 -11.21
N SER A 213 -6.05 -16.21 -11.95
CA SER A 213 -7.10 -16.77 -12.84
C SER A 213 -8.29 -17.31 -12.05
N GLN A 214 -8.05 -17.97 -10.92
CA GLN A 214 -9.10 -18.44 -10.01
C GLN A 214 -9.87 -17.26 -9.39
N ALA A 215 -9.17 -16.23 -8.90
CA ALA A 215 -9.78 -15.04 -8.35
C ALA A 215 -10.64 -14.28 -9.39
N GLN A 216 -10.17 -14.16 -10.64
CA GLN A 216 -10.93 -13.54 -11.72
C GLN A 216 -12.20 -14.34 -12.08
N ARG A 217 -12.12 -15.66 -12.12
CA ARG A 217 -13.29 -16.52 -12.37
C ARG A 217 -14.32 -16.39 -11.25
N MET A 218 -13.90 -16.47 -9.99
CA MET A 218 -14.79 -16.27 -8.85
C MET A 218 -15.48 -14.91 -8.91
N LYS A 219 -14.74 -13.83 -9.16
CA LYS A 219 -15.30 -12.48 -9.36
C LYS A 219 -16.33 -12.42 -10.48
N GLN A 220 -16.07 -13.07 -11.61
CA GLN A 220 -17.02 -13.07 -12.74
C GLN A 220 -18.33 -13.76 -12.35
N ILE A 221 -18.25 -14.95 -11.74
CA ILE A 221 -19.42 -15.73 -11.32
C ILE A 221 -20.18 -15.02 -10.19
N SER A 222 -19.47 -14.41 -9.24
CA SER A 222 -20.05 -13.59 -8.16
C SER A 222 -20.86 -12.40 -8.72
N ARG A 223 -20.33 -11.70 -9.73
CA ARG A 223 -21.06 -10.61 -10.40
C ARG A 223 -22.37 -11.05 -11.06
N GLU A 224 -22.46 -12.30 -11.47
CA GLU A 224 -23.70 -12.90 -12.00
C GLU A 224 -24.64 -13.39 -10.89
N GLY A 225 -24.23 -13.29 -9.62
CA GLY A 225 -24.99 -13.78 -8.48
C GLY A 225 -25.10 -15.30 -8.42
N LYS A 226 -24.14 -16.02 -9.01
CA LYS A 226 -24.17 -17.47 -9.15
C LYS A 226 -23.05 -18.20 -8.39
N LEU A 227 -22.18 -17.49 -7.69
CA LEU A 227 -21.08 -18.09 -6.97
C LEU A 227 -21.58 -18.83 -5.73
N THR A 228 -21.42 -20.15 -5.71
CA THR A 228 -21.82 -21.00 -4.58
C THR A 228 -20.57 -21.52 -3.86
N ASP A 229 -20.73 -22.02 -2.65
CA ASP A 229 -19.68 -22.62 -1.82
C ASP A 229 -18.99 -23.78 -2.54
N ASP A 230 -19.78 -24.66 -3.18
CA ASP A 230 -19.26 -25.79 -3.97
C ASP A 230 -18.41 -25.32 -5.15
N MET A 231 -18.80 -24.20 -5.80
CA MET A 231 -18.04 -23.63 -6.90
C MET A 231 -16.71 -23.03 -6.43
N ILE A 232 -16.69 -22.38 -5.27
CA ILE A 232 -15.46 -21.86 -4.65
C ILE A 232 -14.51 -23.04 -4.38
N LEU A 233 -15.00 -24.10 -3.73
CA LEU A 233 -14.23 -25.30 -3.45
C LEU A 233 -13.71 -25.95 -4.76
N GLN A 234 -14.56 -26.10 -5.76
CA GLN A 234 -14.18 -26.67 -7.05
C GLN A 234 -13.09 -25.85 -7.74
N ILE A 235 -13.21 -24.52 -7.76
CA ILE A 235 -12.22 -23.62 -8.37
C ILE A 235 -10.89 -23.69 -7.60
N MET A 236 -10.93 -23.78 -6.27
CA MET A 236 -9.73 -23.84 -5.44
C MET A 236 -9.01 -25.17 -5.52
N SER A 237 -9.73 -26.29 -5.63
CA SER A 237 -9.16 -27.64 -5.77
C SER A 237 -8.59 -27.94 -7.18
N GLU A 238 -8.84 -27.06 -8.17
CA GLU A 238 -8.21 -27.19 -9.48
C GLU A 238 -6.68 -27.13 -9.36
N LYS A 239 -5.97 -28.11 -9.96
CA LYS A 239 -4.51 -28.07 -10.02
C LYS A 239 -4.06 -26.76 -10.67
N LYS A 240 -3.29 -25.97 -9.95
CA LYS A 240 -2.66 -24.77 -10.50
C LYS A 240 -1.88 -25.19 -11.74
N LYS A 241 -2.13 -24.51 -12.88
CA LYS A 241 -1.26 -24.69 -14.06
C LYS A 241 0.17 -24.45 -13.58
N PRO A 242 1.13 -25.35 -13.90
CA PRO A 242 2.52 -25.10 -13.56
C PRO A 242 2.88 -23.70 -14.06
N GLU A 243 3.56 -22.92 -13.23
CA GLU A 243 4.09 -21.64 -13.67
C GLU A 243 4.94 -21.89 -14.91
N CYS A 244 4.44 -21.49 -16.07
CA CYS A 244 5.23 -21.53 -17.28
C CYS A 244 6.35 -20.50 -17.08
N TRP A 245 7.53 -20.99 -16.82
CA TRP A 245 8.74 -20.17 -16.76
C TRP A 245 8.99 -19.64 -18.17
N ASN A 246 8.51 -18.43 -18.43
CA ASN A 246 8.77 -17.75 -19.69
C ASN A 246 10.16 -17.11 -19.64
N LEU A 247 11.12 -17.76 -20.26
CA LEU A 247 12.43 -17.14 -20.47
C LEU A 247 12.33 -16.20 -21.67
N THR A 248 12.23 -14.92 -21.43
CA THR A 248 12.28 -13.88 -22.48
C THR A 248 13.70 -13.36 -22.63
N ILE A 249 14.33 -13.69 -23.77
CA ILE A 249 15.66 -13.17 -24.09
C ILE A 249 15.49 -11.99 -25.04
N PRO A 250 15.96 -10.76 -24.67
CA PRO A 250 15.90 -9.61 -25.57
C PRO A 250 16.61 -9.88 -26.89
N MET A 251 15.97 -9.54 -28.03
CA MET A 251 16.47 -9.80 -29.37
C MET A 251 17.89 -9.23 -29.61
N ASN A 252 18.23 -8.08 -29.03
CA ASN A 252 19.54 -7.49 -29.12
C ASN A 252 20.69 -8.35 -28.55
N LYS A 253 20.36 -9.24 -27.58
CA LYS A 253 21.33 -10.18 -27.01
C LYS A 253 21.52 -11.42 -27.88
N VAL A 254 20.51 -11.81 -28.64
CA VAL A 254 20.50 -13.05 -29.44
C VAL A 254 20.92 -12.80 -30.88
N SER A 255 20.52 -11.68 -31.47
CA SER A 255 20.75 -11.35 -32.89
C SER A 255 22.21 -11.39 -33.29
N ARG A 256 23.16 -11.08 -32.40
CA ARG A 256 24.61 -11.10 -32.67
C ARG A 256 25.18 -12.49 -32.98
N TYR A 257 24.45 -13.56 -32.62
CA TYR A 257 24.87 -14.95 -32.84
C TYR A 257 24.27 -15.57 -34.11
N PHE A 258 23.40 -14.83 -34.81
CA PHE A 258 22.68 -15.32 -35.97
C PHE A 258 22.89 -14.43 -37.19
N PRO A 259 22.90 -15.03 -38.42
CA PRO A 259 22.90 -14.22 -39.65
C PRO A 259 21.67 -13.31 -39.74
N ARG A 260 21.82 -12.13 -40.36
CA ARG A 260 20.73 -11.16 -40.52
C ARG A 260 19.52 -11.67 -41.29
N SER A 261 19.65 -12.77 -42.02
CA SER A 261 18.58 -13.43 -42.77
C SER A 261 17.70 -14.36 -41.95
N TYR A 262 18.07 -14.60 -40.68
CA TYR A 262 17.30 -15.50 -39.83
C TYR A 262 16.07 -14.80 -39.24
N THR A 263 14.89 -15.45 -39.36
CA THR A 263 13.67 -15.03 -38.69
C THR A 263 13.70 -15.40 -37.22
N PRO A 264 12.94 -14.74 -36.32
CA PRO A 264 12.84 -15.11 -34.92
C PRO A 264 12.50 -16.58 -34.69
N GLN A 265 11.59 -17.17 -35.49
CA GLN A 265 11.22 -18.58 -35.44
C GLN A 265 12.40 -19.51 -35.74
N LYS A 266 13.19 -19.18 -36.76
CA LYS A 266 14.36 -19.97 -37.14
C LYS A 266 15.50 -19.86 -36.11
N MET A 267 15.60 -18.73 -35.41
CA MET A 267 16.53 -18.57 -34.28
C MET A 267 16.11 -19.45 -33.10
N GLU A 268 14.82 -19.51 -32.78
CA GLU A 268 14.25 -20.34 -31.73
C GLU A 268 14.50 -21.84 -31.99
N GLU A 269 14.25 -22.32 -33.21
CA GLU A 269 14.53 -23.72 -33.62
C GLU A 269 16.00 -24.08 -33.39
N VAL A 270 16.93 -23.21 -33.78
CA VAL A 270 18.37 -23.46 -33.59
C VAL A 270 18.74 -23.45 -32.12
N ILE A 271 18.19 -22.55 -31.30
CA ILE A 271 18.42 -22.52 -29.86
C ILE A 271 17.94 -23.81 -29.21
N LEU A 272 16.72 -24.26 -29.53
CA LEU A 272 16.17 -25.51 -29.01
C LEU A 272 17.03 -26.72 -29.40
N ALA A 273 17.46 -26.81 -30.67
CA ALA A 273 18.32 -27.88 -31.13
C ALA A 273 19.71 -27.92 -30.42
N LEU A 274 20.26 -26.73 -30.09
CA LEU A 274 21.50 -26.63 -29.32
C LEU A 274 21.31 -27.04 -27.85
N LEU A 275 20.20 -26.69 -27.25
CA LEU A 275 19.84 -27.09 -25.88
C LEU A 275 19.62 -28.60 -25.78
N ASP A 276 18.99 -29.21 -26.78
CA ASP A 276 18.80 -30.66 -26.84
C ASP A 276 20.16 -31.42 -26.94
N LYS A 277 21.09 -30.90 -27.76
CA LYS A 277 22.44 -31.47 -27.84
C LYS A 277 23.19 -31.31 -26.51
N TRP A 278 23.10 -30.17 -25.89
CA TRP A 278 23.74 -29.91 -24.60
C TRP A 278 23.18 -30.79 -23.50
N ASN A 279 21.86 -30.99 -23.45
CA ASN A 279 21.20 -31.87 -22.48
C ASN A 279 21.64 -33.33 -22.65
N LYS A 280 21.70 -33.85 -23.89
CA LYS A 280 22.20 -35.17 -24.20
C LYS A 280 23.68 -35.38 -23.86
N SER A 281 24.48 -34.29 -23.89
CA SER A 281 25.90 -34.35 -23.49
C SER A 281 26.13 -34.38 -21.99
N LYS A 282 25.16 -33.88 -21.18
CA LYS A 282 25.20 -33.95 -19.72
C LYS A 282 24.73 -35.29 -19.13
N SER A 283 23.97 -36.09 -19.88
CA SER A 283 23.42 -37.37 -19.47
C SER A 283 24.38 -38.53 -19.77
N ARG A 284 25.62 -38.26 -20.13
CA ARG A 284 26.75 -39.17 -20.21
C ARG A 284 27.80 -38.78 -19.16
#